data_e2efd832d406ecfb033fbd7a25003a77
#
_entry.id   e2efd832d406ecfb033fbd7a25003a77
#
_cell.length_a   1.000
_cell.length_b   1.000
_cell.length_c   1.000
_cell.angle_alpha   90.00
_cell.angle_beta   90.00
_cell.angle_gamma   90.00
#
_symmetry.space_group_name_H-M   'P 1'
#
loop_
_entity.id
_entity.type
_entity.pdbx_description
1 polymer ?
#
loop_
_entity_poly.entity_id
_entity_poly.type
_entity_poly.pdbx_seq_one_letter_code
_entity_poly.pdbx_strand_id
1 'polypeptide(L)'
;MKEVSPTGRVLGIDLARFVAIVGMMAAHLLAPRSGAGPYSIGWLTALTSGLPSALFAVVGGFGVYFSSRRYLAHDQRAAAVVSLLMRGAVVMIVGFALELLPDHPIAVVLVFFGLAIACCAPLVLLPTWILVPIAMGLPFLGTVGGYGLSQVLVAKTPQASSSIREAVSALFFTGYYPAVTWVAYLLVGFVAARFLFDEGQARPLAPRALLLAATGAIAFGAGRLISALAMPSAVEYLCQTYGVGTDRAQQYIAAYHRGVPLVPPPLSFALAAPHSGSPADVLVSSGVAVAVTGLLVAAFSRATSVPRVLAPFAWTGAAPLTIYSLHVALTAATWSATDAGASGGAGTWWYQSEFWGQMIIILVVGTGIGLSGKRGPLEALTSSAAQQAARRFTADP
;
A
#
# COMPACT_ATOMS: atom_id res chain seq x y z
N MET A 1 7.40 -7.70 37.77
CA MET A 1 7.64 -7.30 36.38
C MET A 1 6.36 -6.68 35.85
N LYS A 2 6.32 -5.35 35.68
CA LYS A 2 5.13 -4.63 35.17
C LYS A 2 4.83 -5.10 33.76
N GLU A 3 3.62 -5.64 33.55
CA GLU A 3 3.06 -5.89 32.23
C GLU A 3 2.99 -4.56 31.50
N VAL A 4 3.75 -4.46 30.42
CA VAL A 4 3.68 -3.31 29.51
C VAL A 4 2.42 -3.49 28.67
N SER A 5 1.30 -2.98 29.17
CA SER A 5 0.12 -2.78 28.33
C SER A 5 0.46 -1.68 27.32
N PRO A 6 0.47 -1.97 26.01
CA PRO A 6 0.72 -0.93 25.02
C PRO A 6 -0.53 -0.07 24.93
N THR A 7 -0.38 1.17 25.29
CA THR A 7 -1.33 2.27 25.17
C THR A 7 -2.16 2.19 23.88
N GLY A 8 -3.37 1.63 23.92
CA GLY A 8 -4.39 1.70 22.87
C GLY A 8 -4.03 1.11 21.48
N ARG A 9 -2.99 0.29 21.37
CA ARG A 9 -2.56 -0.35 20.12
C ARG A 9 -3.31 -1.66 19.87
N VAL A 10 -3.64 -1.95 18.61
CA VAL A 10 -4.29 -3.19 18.18
C VAL A 10 -3.22 -4.10 17.58
N LEU A 11 -2.85 -5.15 18.29
CA LEU A 11 -1.77 -6.09 17.92
C LEU A 11 -1.94 -6.65 16.51
N GLY A 12 -3.16 -7.02 16.11
CA GLY A 12 -3.43 -7.55 14.78
C GLY A 12 -3.11 -6.57 13.66
N ILE A 13 -3.29 -5.25 13.89
CA ILE A 13 -2.97 -4.20 12.91
C ILE A 13 -1.45 -4.02 12.80
N ASP A 14 -0.72 -4.04 13.91
CA ASP A 14 0.73 -3.91 13.87
C ASP A 14 1.37 -5.12 13.18
N LEU A 15 0.84 -6.33 13.40
CA LEU A 15 1.27 -7.52 12.67
C LEU A 15 0.91 -7.45 11.17
N ALA A 16 -0.25 -6.90 10.80
CA ALA A 16 -0.61 -6.71 9.38
C ALA A 16 0.36 -5.74 8.67
N ARG A 17 0.79 -4.66 9.36
CA ARG A 17 1.83 -3.76 8.85
C ARG A 17 3.16 -4.46 8.67
N PHE A 18 3.56 -5.29 9.63
CA PHE A 18 4.77 -6.10 9.53
C PHE A 18 4.72 -7.01 8.29
N VAL A 19 3.62 -7.75 8.11
CA VAL A 19 3.42 -8.62 6.92
C VAL A 19 3.50 -7.82 5.63
N ALA A 20 2.91 -6.62 5.58
CA ALA A 20 2.99 -5.75 4.41
C ALA A 20 4.43 -5.32 4.10
N ILE A 21 5.20 -4.89 5.10
CA ILE A 21 6.61 -4.49 4.93
C ILE A 21 7.45 -5.66 4.44
N VAL A 22 7.33 -6.82 5.08
CA VAL A 22 8.10 -8.03 4.69
C VAL A 22 7.74 -8.46 3.27
N GLY A 23 6.45 -8.39 2.90
CA GLY A 23 6.02 -8.68 1.54
C GLY A 23 6.58 -7.70 0.51
N MET A 24 6.67 -6.41 0.81
CA MET A 24 7.34 -5.42 -0.05
C MET A 24 8.84 -5.68 -0.15
N MET A 25 9.53 -5.98 0.96
CA MET A 25 10.94 -6.38 0.95
C MET A 25 11.16 -7.61 0.07
N ALA A 26 10.28 -8.63 0.16
CA ALA A 26 10.35 -9.82 -0.67
C ALA A 26 10.15 -9.48 -2.16
N ALA A 27 9.24 -8.56 -2.49
CA ALA A 27 9.05 -8.09 -3.86
C ALA A 27 10.30 -7.40 -4.41
N HIS A 28 11.00 -6.62 -3.60
CA HIS A 28 12.18 -5.87 -4.01
C HIS A 28 13.44 -6.74 -4.10
N LEU A 29 13.61 -7.69 -3.20
CA LEU A 29 14.87 -8.43 -3.02
C LEU A 29 14.81 -9.89 -3.50
N LEU A 30 13.63 -10.54 -3.48
CA LEU A 30 13.50 -11.95 -3.87
C LEU A 30 12.84 -12.16 -5.24
N ALA A 31 12.23 -11.13 -5.84
CA ALA A 31 11.66 -11.25 -7.18
C ALA A 31 12.78 -11.54 -8.20
N PRO A 32 12.59 -12.48 -9.16
CA PRO A 32 13.64 -12.85 -10.09
C PRO A 32 14.06 -11.65 -10.97
N ARG A 33 15.25 -11.14 -10.74
CA ARG A 33 15.91 -10.13 -11.58
C ARG A 33 16.76 -10.75 -12.67
N SER A 34 17.04 -12.05 -12.61
CA SER A 34 17.95 -12.75 -13.48
C SER A 34 17.23 -13.55 -14.57
N GLY A 35 17.39 -13.17 -15.83
CA GLY A 35 17.36 -14.02 -17.03
C GLY A 35 16.09 -14.78 -17.42
N ALA A 36 15.25 -15.14 -16.49
CA ALA A 36 13.87 -15.49 -16.74
C ALA A 36 13.15 -14.16 -16.99
N GLY A 37 12.80 -13.87 -18.24
CA GLY A 37 12.23 -12.59 -18.64
C GLY A 37 11.15 -12.10 -17.67
N PRO A 38 10.75 -10.81 -17.77
CA PRO A 38 9.82 -10.15 -16.83
C PRO A 38 8.46 -10.85 -16.67
N TYR A 39 8.29 -11.99 -17.30
CA TYR A 39 7.06 -12.75 -17.45
C TYR A 39 7.06 -14.13 -16.75
N SER A 40 8.13 -14.52 -16.04
CA SER A 40 8.11 -15.76 -15.27
C SER A 40 7.34 -15.57 -13.96
N ILE A 41 6.09 -15.97 -13.94
CA ILE A 41 5.22 -15.88 -12.77
C ILE A 41 5.45 -17.12 -11.90
N GLY A 42 6.44 -17.03 -11.00
CA GLY A 42 6.54 -17.95 -9.87
C GLY A 42 5.48 -17.64 -8.80
N TRP A 43 5.18 -18.61 -7.94
CA TRP A 43 4.27 -18.40 -6.80
C TRP A 43 4.67 -17.19 -5.91
N LEU A 44 5.98 -16.97 -5.74
CA LEU A 44 6.50 -15.83 -4.98
C LEU A 44 6.15 -14.49 -5.65
N THR A 45 6.35 -14.40 -6.98
CA THR A 45 5.96 -13.21 -7.75
C THR A 45 4.46 -12.97 -7.64
N ALA A 46 3.63 -14.03 -7.74
CA ALA A 46 2.18 -13.89 -7.60
C ALA A 46 1.77 -13.35 -6.22
N LEU A 47 2.45 -13.75 -5.14
CA LEU A 47 2.18 -13.27 -3.79
C LEU A 47 2.73 -11.87 -3.50
N THR A 48 3.79 -11.47 -4.19
CA THR A 48 4.45 -10.18 -3.93
C THR A 48 4.07 -9.08 -4.94
N SER A 49 3.45 -9.44 -6.06
CA SER A 49 3.02 -8.48 -7.10
C SER A 49 1.80 -7.68 -6.65
N GLY A 50 2.02 -6.48 -6.11
CA GLY A 50 0.97 -5.53 -5.74
C GLY A 50 0.26 -5.80 -4.41
N LEU A 51 0.13 -7.05 -3.98
CA LEU A 51 -0.61 -7.41 -2.76
C LEU A 51 -0.02 -6.79 -1.47
N PRO A 52 1.31 -6.81 -1.23
CA PRO A 52 1.87 -6.21 -0.03
C PRO A 52 1.72 -4.69 0.02
N SER A 53 1.85 -4.01 -1.11
CA SER A 53 1.67 -2.56 -1.19
C SER A 53 0.20 -2.17 -0.97
N ALA A 54 -0.75 -2.93 -1.52
CA ALA A 54 -2.17 -2.75 -1.26
C ALA A 54 -2.51 -3.01 0.23
N LEU A 55 -1.94 -4.06 0.85
CA LEU A 55 -2.09 -4.32 2.27
C LEU A 55 -1.54 -3.14 3.10
N PHE A 56 -0.36 -2.61 2.73
CA PHE A 56 0.21 -1.43 3.39
C PHE A 56 -0.74 -0.22 3.30
N ALA A 57 -1.34 0.02 2.13
CA ALA A 57 -2.27 1.13 1.92
C ALA A 57 -3.58 0.94 2.69
N VAL A 58 -4.19 -0.25 2.65
CA VAL A 58 -5.41 -0.55 3.41
C VAL A 58 -5.17 -0.39 4.91
N VAL A 59 -4.06 -0.93 5.44
CA VAL A 59 -3.70 -0.74 6.86
C VAL A 59 -3.33 0.71 7.17
N GLY A 60 -2.84 1.47 6.18
CA GLY A 60 -2.68 2.92 6.25
C GLY A 60 -4.00 3.64 6.50
N GLY A 61 -5.11 3.17 5.92
CA GLY A 61 -6.46 3.68 6.16
C GLY A 61 -6.90 3.54 7.63
N PHE A 62 -6.51 2.46 8.31
CA PHE A 62 -6.66 2.37 9.78
C PHE A 62 -5.85 3.45 10.50
N GLY A 63 -4.66 3.77 10.00
CA GLY A 63 -3.85 4.89 10.51
C GLY A 63 -4.54 6.24 10.36
N VAL A 64 -5.19 6.49 9.22
CA VAL A 64 -6.03 7.67 8.97
C VAL A 64 -7.18 7.72 9.97
N TYR A 65 -7.89 6.62 10.19
CA TYR A 65 -8.97 6.51 11.18
C TYR A 65 -8.48 6.85 12.59
N PHE A 66 -7.45 6.18 13.10
CA PHE A 66 -6.96 6.41 14.45
C PHE A 66 -6.40 7.82 14.66
N SER A 67 -5.93 8.46 13.58
CA SER A 67 -5.40 9.82 13.64
C SER A 67 -6.50 10.89 13.70
N SER A 68 -7.62 10.65 13.02
CA SER A 68 -8.73 11.62 12.90
C SER A 68 -9.81 11.44 13.96
N ARG A 69 -10.07 10.19 14.43
CA ARG A 69 -11.22 9.88 15.30
C ARG A 69 -11.30 10.73 16.57
N ARG A 70 -10.14 11.03 17.21
CA ARG A 70 -10.10 11.83 18.43
C ARG A 70 -10.61 13.25 18.22
N TYR A 71 -10.29 13.86 17.08
CA TYR A 71 -10.76 15.19 16.72
C TYR A 71 -12.25 15.17 16.36
N LEU A 72 -12.67 14.15 15.60
CA LEU A 72 -14.06 14.00 15.18
C LEU A 72 -14.99 13.70 16.36
N ALA A 73 -14.53 12.96 17.37
CA ALA A 73 -15.28 12.72 18.61
C ALA A 73 -15.57 14.00 19.41
N HIS A 74 -14.80 15.07 19.20
CA HIS A 74 -14.98 16.38 19.84
C HIS A 74 -15.47 17.46 18.84
N ASP A 75 -16.00 17.06 17.69
CA ASP A 75 -16.46 17.93 16.58
C ASP A 75 -15.38 18.91 16.03
N GLN A 76 -14.11 18.61 16.27
CA GLN A 76 -12.97 19.42 15.81
C GLN A 76 -12.60 19.05 14.36
N ARG A 77 -13.51 19.30 13.42
CA ARG A 77 -13.38 18.89 12.01
C ARG A 77 -12.16 19.49 11.32
N ALA A 78 -11.91 20.78 11.51
CA ALA A 78 -10.76 21.47 10.94
C ALA A 78 -9.44 20.88 11.45
N ALA A 79 -9.34 20.56 12.76
CA ALA A 79 -8.18 19.92 13.35
C ALA A 79 -7.93 18.52 12.76
N ALA A 80 -8.98 17.73 12.52
CA ALA A 80 -8.88 16.43 11.86
C ALA A 80 -8.27 16.56 10.45
N VAL A 81 -8.81 17.47 9.64
CA VAL A 81 -8.34 17.72 8.27
C VAL A 81 -6.88 18.19 8.26
N VAL A 82 -6.56 19.23 9.04
CA VAL A 82 -5.21 19.81 9.10
C VAL A 82 -4.19 18.80 9.62
N SER A 83 -4.55 17.97 10.61
CA SER A 83 -3.69 16.88 11.10
C SER A 83 -3.34 15.88 10.00
N LEU A 84 -4.31 15.49 9.15
CA LEU A 84 -4.08 14.56 8.04
C LEU A 84 -3.30 15.20 6.90
N LEU A 85 -3.58 16.44 6.54
CA LEU A 85 -2.80 17.19 5.54
C LEU A 85 -1.33 17.28 5.95
N MET A 86 -1.05 17.61 7.21
CA MET A 86 0.31 17.69 7.72
C MET A 86 0.99 16.32 7.74
N ARG A 87 0.25 15.23 8.10
CA ARG A 87 0.78 13.86 8.01
C ARG A 87 1.14 13.50 6.58
N GLY A 88 0.25 13.77 5.63
CA GLY A 88 0.50 13.56 4.20
C GLY A 88 1.75 14.31 3.74
N ALA A 89 1.88 15.60 4.09
CA ALA A 89 3.02 16.44 3.74
C ALA A 89 4.35 15.87 4.28
N VAL A 90 4.41 15.49 5.57
CA VAL A 90 5.64 14.90 6.14
C VAL A 90 6.00 13.58 5.47
N VAL A 91 5.02 12.71 5.19
CA VAL A 91 5.25 11.44 4.49
C VAL A 91 5.76 11.68 3.07
N MET A 92 5.21 12.67 2.35
CA MET A 92 5.71 13.08 1.03
C MET A 92 7.15 13.59 1.09
N ILE A 93 7.49 14.43 2.07
CA ILE A 93 8.87 14.93 2.25
C ILE A 93 9.84 13.77 2.50
N VAL A 94 9.48 12.82 3.37
CA VAL A 94 10.29 11.63 3.59
C VAL A 94 10.42 10.81 2.29
N GLY A 95 9.33 10.66 1.53
CA GLY A 95 9.35 9.98 0.24
C GLY A 95 10.30 10.64 -0.76
N PHE A 96 10.22 11.97 -0.91
CA PHE A 96 11.14 12.71 -1.77
C PHE A 96 12.60 12.59 -1.31
N ALA A 97 12.86 12.61 0.00
CA ALA A 97 14.21 12.41 0.52
C ALA A 97 14.78 11.02 0.17
N LEU A 98 13.93 10.00 0.15
CA LEU A 98 14.34 8.65 -0.26
C LEU A 98 14.56 8.54 -1.77
N GLU A 99 13.77 9.23 -2.60
CA GLU A 99 13.97 9.29 -4.06
C GLU A 99 15.30 9.98 -4.45
N LEU A 100 15.86 10.79 -3.58
CA LEU A 100 17.17 11.44 -3.79
C LEU A 100 18.35 10.50 -3.50
N LEU A 101 18.13 9.31 -2.95
CA LEU A 101 19.20 8.33 -2.75
C LEU A 101 19.69 7.85 -4.11
N PRO A 102 21.01 7.73 -4.32
CA PRO A 102 21.57 7.30 -5.59
C PRO A 102 21.24 5.83 -5.89
N ASP A 103 21.08 5.54 -7.17
CA ASP A 103 21.12 4.21 -7.79
C ASP A 103 20.29 3.11 -7.08
N HIS A 104 19.06 3.42 -6.60
CA HIS A 104 18.21 2.39 -6.02
C HIS A 104 17.13 1.91 -7.01
N PRO A 105 16.83 0.59 -7.01
CA PRO A 105 15.85 0.00 -7.93
C PRO A 105 14.41 0.09 -7.42
N ILE A 106 14.18 0.68 -6.24
CA ILE A 106 12.87 0.72 -5.57
C ILE A 106 12.09 1.95 -6.03
N ALA A 107 10.90 1.75 -6.57
CA ALA A 107 9.93 2.82 -6.75
C ALA A 107 9.37 3.22 -5.37
N VAL A 108 9.76 4.39 -4.87
CA VAL A 108 9.39 4.84 -3.51
C VAL A 108 7.91 5.22 -3.48
N VAL A 109 7.12 4.46 -2.74
CA VAL A 109 5.67 4.65 -2.63
C VAL A 109 5.26 5.86 -1.78
N LEU A 110 6.14 6.36 -0.90
CA LEU A 110 5.76 7.31 0.16
C LEU A 110 5.27 8.66 -0.37
N VAL A 111 5.75 9.13 -1.52
CA VAL A 111 5.27 10.36 -2.15
C VAL A 111 3.78 10.23 -2.48
N PHE A 112 3.42 9.15 -3.16
CA PHE A 112 2.03 8.85 -3.55
C PHE A 112 1.15 8.54 -2.34
N PHE A 113 1.70 7.84 -1.36
CA PHE A 113 1.00 7.51 -0.12
C PHE A 113 0.71 8.75 0.72
N GLY A 114 1.66 9.68 0.84
CA GLY A 114 1.46 10.95 1.52
C GLY A 114 0.41 11.82 0.81
N LEU A 115 0.43 11.87 -0.52
CA LEU A 115 -0.59 12.54 -1.32
C LEU A 115 -1.97 11.91 -1.10
N ALA A 116 -2.06 10.59 -1.10
CA ALA A 116 -3.33 9.88 -0.87
C ALA A 116 -3.88 10.17 0.54
N ILE A 117 -3.03 10.24 1.58
CA ILE A 117 -3.44 10.67 2.93
C ILE A 117 -4.01 12.10 2.89
N ALA A 118 -3.34 13.02 2.20
CA ALA A 118 -3.81 14.40 2.06
C ALA A 118 -5.15 14.48 1.32
N CYS A 119 -5.34 13.71 0.25
CA CYS A 119 -6.63 13.59 -0.45
C CYS A 119 -7.73 13.00 0.44
N CYS A 120 -7.40 12.07 1.33
CA CYS A 120 -8.37 11.52 2.29
C CYS A 120 -8.76 12.52 3.38
N ALA A 121 -8.00 13.60 3.63
CA ALA A 121 -8.25 14.53 4.74
C ALA A 121 -9.67 15.13 4.74
N PRO A 122 -10.23 15.66 3.64
CA PRO A 122 -11.61 16.12 3.63
C PRO A 122 -12.61 14.95 3.64
N LEU A 123 -12.25 13.80 3.09
CA LEU A 123 -13.16 12.66 2.94
C LEU A 123 -13.51 12.01 4.28
N VAL A 124 -12.64 12.08 5.30
CA VAL A 124 -12.91 11.49 6.63
C VAL A 124 -14.11 12.15 7.33
N LEU A 125 -14.53 13.33 6.87
CA LEU A 125 -15.71 14.04 7.38
C LEU A 125 -17.03 13.44 6.86
N LEU A 126 -16.97 12.65 5.79
CA LEU A 126 -18.16 12.07 5.16
C LEU A 126 -18.62 10.81 5.90
N PRO A 127 -19.92 10.54 5.87
CA PRO A 127 -20.48 9.31 6.43
C PRO A 127 -20.08 8.10 5.58
N THR A 128 -20.05 6.93 6.19
CA THR A 128 -19.60 5.69 5.57
C THR A 128 -20.36 5.33 4.28
N TRP A 129 -21.66 5.60 4.23
CA TRP A 129 -22.49 5.33 3.05
C TRP A 129 -22.11 6.16 1.80
N ILE A 130 -21.42 7.29 1.98
CA ILE A 130 -20.83 8.08 0.88
C ILE A 130 -19.42 7.58 0.56
N LEU A 131 -18.63 7.20 1.56
CA LEU A 131 -17.24 6.76 1.37
C LEU A 131 -17.15 5.44 0.59
N VAL A 132 -18.09 4.51 0.82
CA VAL A 132 -18.11 3.22 0.11
C VAL A 132 -18.24 3.42 -1.40
N PRO A 133 -19.27 4.11 -1.94
CA PRO A 133 -19.35 4.33 -3.39
C PRO A 133 -18.17 5.16 -3.95
N ILE A 134 -17.59 6.09 -3.19
CA ILE A 134 -16.37 6.78 -3.62
C ILE A 134 -15.22 5.79 -3.75
N ALA A 135 -14.96 4.96 -2.74
CA ALA A 135 -13.90 3.95 -2.78
C ALA A 135 -14.06 2.97 -3.95
N MET A 136 -15.30 2.59 -4.26
CA MET A 136 -15.62 1.71 -5.39
C MET A 136 -15.53 2.42 -6.75
N GLY A 137 -15.85 3.70 -6.83
CA GLY A 137 -15.85 4.47 -8.08
C GLY A 137 -14.46 4.93 -8.52
N LEU A 138 -13.56 5.20 -7.57
CA LEU A 138 -12.20 5.69 -7.87
C LEU A 138 -11.41 4.76 -8.81
N PRO A 139 -11.44 3.40 -8.69
CA PRO A 139 -10.73 2.52 -9.63
C PRO A 139 -11.25 2.63 -11.07
N PHE A 140 -12.55 2.85 -11.27
CA PHE A 140 -13.11 3.10 -12.61
C PHE A 140 -12.59 4.41 -13.18
N LEU A 141 -12.60 5.48 -12.38
CA LEU A 141 -12.05 6.78 -12.76
C LEU A 141 -10.55 6.67 -13.08
N GLY A 142 -9.79 5.97 -12.24
CA GLY A 142 -8.36 5.73 -12.45
C GLY A 142 -8.08 5.01 -13.76
N THR A 143 -8.81 3.94 -14.04
CA THR A 143 -8.66 3.14 -15.27
C THR A 143 -9.00 3.95 -16.52
N VAL A 144 -10.12 4.68 -16.54
CA VAL A 144 -10.51 5.53 -17.67
C VAL A 144 -9.51 6.66 -17.87
N GLY A 145 -9.11 7.33 -16.77
CA GLY A 145 -8.14 8.42 -16.82
C GLY A 145 -6.77 7.95 -17.30
N GLY A 146 -6.27 6.82 -16.77
CA GLY A 146 -5.00 6.22 -17.21
C GLY A 146 -5.01 5.80 -18.67
N TYR A 147 -6.09 5.15 -19.13
CA TYR A 147 -6.23 4.76 -20.53
C TYR A 147 -6.30 5.97 -21.46
N GLY A 148 -7.20 6.92 -21.18
CA GLY A 148 -7.34 8.11 -22.02
C GLY A 148 -6.06 8.94 -22.10
N LEU A 149 -5.34 9.05 -20.99
CA LEU A 149 -4.08 9.78 -20.94
C LEU A 149 -2.98 9.06 -21.71
N SER A 150 -2.90 7.73 -21.63
CA SER A 150 -1.92 6.95 -22.40
C SER A 150 -2.10 7.15 -23.92
N GLN A 151 -3.34 7.22 -24.40
CA GLN A 151 -3.62 7.49 -25.82
C GLN A 151 -3.11 8.87 -26.27
N VAL A 152 -3.25 9.88 -25.40
CA VAL A 152 -2.76 11.24 -25.70
C VAL A 152 -1.22 11.31 -25.65
N LEU A 153 -0.58 10.58 -24.74
CA LEU A 153 0.88 10.56 -24.58
C LEU A 153 1.57 9.77 -25.70
N VAL A 154 0.98 8.65 -26.14
CA VAL A 154 1.51 7.84 -27.26
C VAL A 154 1.36 8.58 -28.60
N ALA A 155 0.29 9.39 -28.77
CA ALA A 155 0.08 10.18 -29.97
C ALA A 155 1.07 11.35 -30.13
N LYS A 156 1.79 11.72 -29.07
CA LYS A 156 2.83 12.76 -29.11
C LYS A 156 4.20 12.12 -29.26
N THR A 157 4.92 12.49 -30.35
CA THR A 157 6.31 12.10 -30.57
C THR A 157 7.19 12.32 -29.35
N PRO A 158 8.21 11.46 -29.10
CA PRO A 158 9.03 11.45 -27.90
C PRO A 158 10.08 12.58 -27.85
N GLN A 159 9.70 13.81 -28.14
CA GLN A 159 10.54 14.97 -27.89
C GLN A 159 10.22 15.54 -26.52
N ALA A 160 11.03 15.12 -25.61
CA ALA A 160 11.22 15.49 -24.24
C ALA A 160 10.91 16.95 -23.89
N SER A 161 9.73 17.19 -23.36
CA SER A 161 9.58 18.16 -22.29
C SER A 161 8.67 17.53 -21.26
N SER A 162 9.21 17.15 -20.11
CA SER A 162 8.42 16.73 -18.95
C SER A 162 7.57 17.93 -18.52
N SER A 163 6.38 18.05 -19.09
CA SER A 163 5.47 19.13 -18.77
C SER A 163 4.90 18.87 -17.37
N ILE A 164 4.61 19.94 -16.60
CA ILE A 164 3.89 19.86 -15.31
C ILE A 164 2.63 18.99 -15.46
N ARG A 165 1.96 19.03 -16.62
CA ARG A 165 0.81 18.20 -16.94
C ARG A 165 1.13 16.71 -16.91
N GLU A 166 2.26 16.27 -17.44
CA GLU A 166 2.69 14.86 -17.43
C GLU A 166 3.04 14.40 -16.01
N ALA A 167 3.73 15.25 -15.25
CA ALA A 167 4.04 14.97 -13.86
C ALA A 167 2.76 14.84 -13.00
N VAL A 168 1.81 15.75 -13.15
CA VAL A 168 0.51 15.67 -12.47
C VAL A 168 -0.27 14.43 -12.90
N SER A 169 -0.23 14.11 -14.20
CA SER A 169 -0.90 12.92 -14.74
C SER A 169 -0.30 11.64 -14.20
N ALA A 170 1.02 11.56 -14.09
CA ALA A 170 1.73 10.43 -13.50
C ALA A 170 1.38 10.28 -12.01
N LEU A 171 1.26 11.39 -11.29
CA LEU A 171 0.93 11.38 -9.87
C LEU A 171 -0.49 10.85 -9.58
N PHE A 172 -1.46 11.18 -10.42
CA PHE A 172 -2.86 10.87 -10.16
C PHE A 172 -3.38 9.63 -10.88
N PHE A 173 -2.96 9.37 -12.13
CA PHE A 173 -3.60 8.38 -13.00
C PHE A 173 -2.66 7.33 -13.57
N THR A 174 -1.36 7.61 -13.72
CA THR A 174 -0.39 6.69 -14.31
C THR A 174 0.79 6.47 -13.35
N GLY A 175 1.73 5.60 -13.70
CA GLY A 175 2.84 5.27 -12.81
C GLY A 175 2.54 4.05 -11.94
N TYR A 176 3.47 3.69 -11.06
CA TYR A 176 3.36 2.50 -10.21
C TYR A 176 2.28 2.64 -9.11
N TYR A 177 1.99 3.87 -8.67
CA TYR A 177 1.19 4.13 -7.49
C TYR A 177 0.23 5.32 -7.69
N PRO A 178 -0.70 5.26 -8.69
CA PRO A 178 -1.60 6.38 -8.96
C PRO A 178 -2.39 6.79 -7.72
N ALA A 179 -2.37 8.09 -7.37
CA ALA A 179 -3.02 8.57 -6.14
C ALA A 179 -4.51 8.22 -6.08
N VAL A 180 -5.21 8.21 -7.23
CA VAL A 180 -6.63 7.82 -7.31
C VAL A 180 -6.85 6.40 -6.78
N THR A 181 -6.03 5.44 -7.20
CA THR A 181 -6.09 4.05 -6.72
C THR A 181 -5.70 3.96 -5.23
N TRP A 182 -4.70 4.73 -4.81
CA TRP A 182 -4.22 4.72 -3.42
C TRP A 182 -5.22 5.31 -2.44
N VAL A 183 -5.95 6.36 -2.84
CA VAL A 183 -7.09 6.88 -2.08
C VAL A 183 -8.16 5.79 -1.91
N ALA A 184 -8.47 5.01 -2.95
CA ALA A 184 -9.42 3.90 -2.83
C ALA A 184 -8.99 2.88 -1.77
N TYR A 185 -7.72 2.43 -1.77
CA TYR A 185 -7.20 1.52 -0.73
C TYR A 185 -7.27 2.12 0.68
N LEU A 186 -6.88 3.38 0.84
CA LEU A 186 -6.98 4.07 2.13
C LEU A 186 -8.43 4.16 2.62
N LEU A 187 -9.37 4.45 1.74
CA LEU A 187 -10.80 4.52 2.08
C LEU A 187 -11.36 3.15 2.46
N VAL A 188 -10.98 2.08 1.76
CA VAL A 188 -11.33 0.70 2.15
C VAL A 188 -10.86 0.42 3.57
N GLY A 189 -9.60 0.74 3.89
CA GLY A 189 -9.06 0.58 5.24
C GLY A 189 -9.73 1.46 6.28
N PHE A 190 -10.05 2.72 5.94
CA PHE A 190 -10.76 3.64 6.82
C PHE A 190 -12.18 3.16 7.14
N VAL A 191 -12.92 2.69 6.15
CA VAL A 191 -14.26 2.11 6.32
C VAL A 191 -14.19 0.82 7.15
N ALA A 192 -13.21 -0.05 6.88
CA ALA A 192 -12.97 -1.24 7.68
C ALA A 192 -12.66 -0.91 9.16
N ALA A 193 -11.87 0.15 9.40
CA ALA A 193 -11.58 0.62 10.75
C ALA A 193 -12.82 1.16 11.46
N ARG A 194 -13.67 1.94 10.77
CA ARG A 194 -14.97 2.36 11.31
C ARG A 194 -15.83 1.17 11.67
N PHE A 195 -15.95 0.19 10.78
CA PHE A 195 -16.72 -1.03 11.04
C PHE A 195 -16.24 -1.79 12.28
N LEU A 196 -14.92 -1.81 12.54
CA LEU A 196 -14.35 -2.53 13.68
C LEU A 196 -14.35 -1.72 14.98
N PHE A 197 -14.18 -0.40 14.93
CA PHE A 197 -13.78 0.38 16.11
C PHE A 197 -14.67 1.58 16.43
N ASP A 198 -15.71 1.91 15.61
CA ASP A 198 -16.64 2.98 15.97
C ASP A 198 -17.41 2.61 17.24
N GLU A 199 -17.75 3.62 18.03
CA GLU A 199 -18.53 3.49 19.25
C GLU A 199 -19.95 3.01 18.98
N GLY A 200 -20.57 2.34 19.95
CA GLY A 200 -21.94 1.80 19.79
C GLY A 200 -22.03 0.45 19.10
N GLN A 201 -20.91 -0.21 18.79
CA GLN A 201 -20.92 -1.54 18.18
C GLN A 201 -21.35 -2.61 19.20
N ALA A 202 -22.56 -3.16 19.01
CA ALA A 202 -23.14 -4.16 19.90
C ALA A 202 -22.40 -5.51 19.92
N ARG A 203 -21.71 -5.86 18.83
CA ARG A 203 -21.01 -7.15 18.69
C ARG A 203 -19.56 -7.08 19.15
N PRO A 204 -19.03 -8.14 19.77
CA PRO A 204 -17.60 -8.26 20.11
C PRO A 204 -16.68 -8.05 18.90
N LEU A 205 -15.42 -7.66 19.14
CA LEU A 205 -14.47 -7.37 18.06
C LEU A 205 -14.16 -8.60 17.18
N ALA A 206 -13.97 -9.78 17.78
CA ALA A 206 -13.61 -10.99 17.05
C ALA A 206 -14.61 -11.38 15.93
N PRO A 207 -15.91 -11.53 16.18
CA PRO A 207 -16.86 -11.87 15.11
C PRO A 207 -16.97 -10.78 14.04
N ARG A 208 -16.81 -9.49 14.38
CA ARG A 208 -16.74 -8.42 13.37
C ARG A 208 -15.50 -8.53 12.50
N ALA A 209 -14.35 -8.83 13.10
CA ALA A 209 -13.11 -9.02 12.39
C ALA A 209 -13.13 -10.28 11.50
N LEU A 210 -13.79 -11.36 11.93
CA LEU A 210 -14.02 -12.55 11.10
C LEU A 210 -14.97 -12.26 9.93
N LEU A 211 -16.03 -11.48 10.17
CA LEU A 211 -16.93 -11.06 9.09
C LEU A 211 -16.19 -10.20 8.07
N LEU A 212 -15.33 -9.28 8.54
CA LEU A 212 -14.47 -8.48 7.67
C LEU A 212 -13.54 -9.37 6.85
N ALA A 213 -12.93 -10.39 7.49
CA ALA A 213 -12.05 -11.35 6.80
C ALA A 213 -12.81 -12.15 5.73
N ALA A 214 -14.00 -12.63 6.04
CA ALA A 214 -14.85 -13.35 5.10
C ALA A 214 -15.26 -12.47 3.91
N THR A 215 -15.63 -11.20 4.17
CA THR A 215 -15.95 -10.23 3.11
C THR A 215 -14.73 -10.00 2.20
N GLY A 216 -13.54 -9.87 2.78
CA GLY A 216 -12.30 -9.76 2.01
C GLY A 216 -12.01 -10.99 1.14
N ALA A 217 -12.20 -12.20 1.69
CA ALA A 217 -12.02 -13.45 0.94
C ALA A 217 -13.03 -13.58 -0.22
N ILE A 218 -14.29 -13.19 0.00
CA ILE A 218 -15.31 -13.16 -1.06
C ILE A 218 -14.93 -12.15 -2.14
N ALA A 219 -14.49 -10.95 -1.77
CA ALA A 219 -14.06 -9.92 -2.72
C ALA A 219 -12.86 -10.41 -3.57
N PHE A 220 -11.87 -11.05 -2.95
CA PHE A 220 -10.76 -11.68 -3.64
C PHE A 220 -11.24 -12.73 -4.65
N GLY A 221 -12.08 -13.68 -4.23
CA GLY A 221 -12.60 -14.74 -5.08
C GLY A 221 -13.43 -14.19 -6.25
N ALA A 222 -14.31 -13.21 -5.98
CA ALA A 222 -15.12 -12.56 -7.00
C ALA A 222 -14.25 -11.82 -8.02
N GLY A 223 -13.26 -11.04 -7.59
CA GLY A 223 -12.35 -10.33 -8.49
C GLY A 223 -11.51 -11.28 -9.35
N ARG A 224 -11.03 -12.39 -8.77
CA ARG A 224 -10.32 -13.43 -9.53
C ARG A 224 -11.22 -14.12 -10.56
N LEU A 225 -12.45 -14.43 -10.19
CA LEU A 225 -13.42 -15.03 -11.11
C LEU A 225 -13.75 -14.08 -12.27
N ILE A 226 -14.06 -12.81 -11.98
CA ILE A 226 -14.31 -11.79 -13.00
C ILE A 226 -13.13 -11.68 -13.96
N SER A 227 -11.91 -11.64 -13.43
CA SER A 227 -10.70 -11.55 -14.26
C SER A 227 -10.48 -12.81 -15.10
N ALA A 228 -10.72 -14.00 -14.55
CA ALA A 228 -10.61 -15.25 -15.30
C ALA A 228 -11.61 -15.32 -16.47
N LEU A 229 -12.85 -14.83 -16.26
CA LEU A 229 -13.87 -14.78 -17.31
C LEU A 229 -13.56 -13.76 -18.40
N ALA A 230 -12.89 -12.66 -18.07
CA ALA A 230 -12.50 -11.61 -19.03
C ALA A 230 -11.20 -11.93 -19.78
N MET A 231 -10.36 -12.83 -19.26
CA MET A 231 -9.03 -13.14 -19.80
C MET A 231 -9.06 -13.57 -21.28
N PRO A 232 -9.94 -14.49 -21.74
CA PRO A 232 -9.96 -14.91 -23.14
C PRO A 232 -10.17 -13.74 -24.11
N SER A 233 -11.14 -12.86 -23.82
CA SER A 233 -11.43 -11.68 -24.66
C SER A 233 -10.28 -10.67 -24.66
N ALA A 234 -9.57 -10.52 -23.53
CA ALA A 234 -8.42 -9.65 -23.45
C ALA A 234 -7.22 -10.18 -24.24
N VAL A 235 -6.99 -11.49 -24.19
CA VAL A 235 -5.96 -12.16 -25.00
C VAL A 235 -6.29 -12.01 -26.49
N GLU A 236 -7.52 -12.28 -26.90
CA GLU A 236 -7.96 -12.13 -28.28
C GLU A 236 -7.76 -10.69 -28.79
N TYR A 237 -8.17 -9.69 -27.99
CA TYR A 237 -7.95 -8.28 -28.33
C TYR A 237 -6.46 -7.96 -28.56
N LEU A 238 -5.56 -8.42 -27.69
CA LEU A 238 -4.13 -8.18 -27.86
C LEU A 238 -3.54 -8.89 -29.07
N CYS A 239 -3.98 -10.12 -29.35
CA CYS A 239 -3.56 -10.88 -30.54
C CYS A 239 -3.98 -10.17 -31.83
N GLN A 240 -5.23 -9.70 -31.89
CA GLN A 240 -5.77 -9.02 -33.08
C GLN A 240 -5.15 -7.63 -33.26
N THR A 241 -4.96 -6.87 -32.18
CA THR A 241 -4.51 -5.48 -32.24
C THR A 241 -3.01 -5.36 -32.46
N TYR A 242 -2.21 -6.23 -31.83
CA TYR A 242 -0.74 -6.12 -31.81
C TYR A 242 -0.03 -7.27 -32.53
N GLY A 243 -0.75 -8.25 -33.09
CA GLY A 243 -0.17 -9.39 -33.78
C GLY A 243 0.68 -10.30 -32.92
N VAL A 244 0.46 -10.32 -31.60
CA VAL A 244 1.20 -11.16 -30.66
C VAL A 244 0.54 -12.54 -30.51
N GLY A 245 1.34 -13.57 -30.20
CA GLY A 245 0.80 -14.90 -29.88
C GLY A 245 0.08 -14.94 -28.53
N THR A 246 -0.81 -15.91 -28.34
CA THR A 246 -1.65 -16.08 -27.13
C THR A 246 -0.84 -16.11 -25.84
N ASP A 247 0.25 -16.88 -25.79
CA ASP A 247 1.12 -16.99 -24.61
C ASP A 247 1.74 -15.64 -24.25
N ARG A 248 2.16 -14.89 -25.26
CA ARG A 248 2.75 -13.57 -25.06
C ARG A 248 1.71 -12.54 -24.61
N ALA A 249 0.50 -12.61 -25.13
CA ALA A 249 -0.62 -11.77 -24.70
C ALA A 249 -0.97 -12.03 -23.23
N GLN A 250 -1.04 -13.30 -22.81
CA GLN A 250 -1.24 -13.69 -21.40
C GLN A 250 -0.12 -13.17 -20.49
N GLN A 251 1.14 -13.30 -20.93
CA GLN A 251 2.28 -12.78 -20.20
C GLN A 251 2.21 -11.26 -20.04
N TYR A 252 1.82 -10.51 -21.08
CA TYR A 252 1.65 -9.07 -21.00
C TYR A 252 0.56 -8.66 -20.00
N ILE A 253 -0.57 -9.36 -19.97
CA ILE A 253 -1.64 -9.09 -18.99
C ILE A 253 -1.17 -9.42 -17.56
N ALA A 254 -0.38 -10.46 -17.39
CA ALA A 254 0.15 -10.87 -16.09
C ALA A 254 1.33 -10.03 -15.60
N ALA A 255 1.95 -9.23 -16.46
CA ALA A 255 3.10 -8.40 -16.13
C ALA A 255 2.71 -7.21 -15.24
N TYR A 256 3.72 -6.53 -14.69
CA TYR A 256 3.53 -5.29 -13.94
C TYR A 256 2.99 -4.17 -14.82
N HIS A 257 1.88 -3.59 -14.41
CA HIS A 257 1.29 -2.41 -15.03
C HIS A 257 1.64 -1.14 -14.26
N ARG A 258 1.70 -0.02 -14.95
CA ARG A 258 1.99 1.31 -14.36
C ARG A 258 0.74 2.18 -14.38
N GLY A 259 -0.38 1.68 -13.85
CA GLY A 259 -1.66 2.39 -13.86
C GLY A 259 -2.27 2.59 -15.25
N VAL A 260 -1.68 1.97 -16.28
CA VAL A 260 -2.15 2.08 -17.67
C VAL A 260 -2.68 0.72 -18.11
N PRO A 261 -3.96 0.59 -18.40
CA PRO A 261 -4.51 -0.66 -18.91
C PRO A 261 -4.04 -0.96 -20.34
N LEU A 262 -3.74 -2.24 -20.61
CA LEU A 262 -3.34 -2.72 -21.96
C LEU A 262 -4.50 -2.84 -22.93
N VAL A 263 -5.70 -2.98 -22.42
CA VAL A 263 -6.92 -3.11 -23.21
C VAL A 263 -7.89 -1.98 -22.85
N PRO A 264 -8.73 -1.54 -23.78
CA PRO A 264 -9.64 -0.44 -23.52
C PRO A 264 -10.75 -0.79 -22.51
N PRO A 265 -11.33 0.21 -21.80
CA PRO A 265 -12.58 0.02 -21.09
C PRO A 265 -13.73 -0.36 -22.07
N PRO A 266 -14.70 -1.20 -21.66
CA PRO A 266 -14.89 -1.73 -20.30
C PRO A 266 -14.08 -2.99 -19.97
N LEU A 267 -13.39 -3.62 -20.93
CA LEU A 267 -12.69 -4.89 -20.75
C LEU A 267 -11.59 -4.78 -19.67
N SER A 268 -10.86 -3.67 -19.64
CA SER A 268 -9.82 -3.43 -18.62
C SER A 268 -10.37 -3.38 -17.20
N PHE A 269 -11.64 -3.05 -16.99
CA PHE A 269 -12.24 -3.04 -15.64
C PHE A 269 -12.27 -4.42 -15.00
N ALA A 270 -12.40 -5.45 -15.82
CA ALA A 270 -12.52 -6.83 -15.39
C ALA A 270 -11.19 -7.56 -15.19
N LEU A 271 -10.06 -6.98 -15.59
CA LEU A 271 -8.74 -7.62 -15.50
C LEU A 271 -8.02 -7.28 -14.21
N ALA A 272 -7.75 -8.27 -13.37
CA ALA A 272 -6.96 -8.13 -12.15
C ALA A 272 -5.45 -8.27 -12.44
N ALA A 273 -4.94 -7.39 -13.27
CA ALA A 273 -3.51 -7.34 -13.57
C ALA A 273 -2.77 -6.54 -12.48
N PRO A 274 -1.61 -7.02 -11.99
CA PRO A 274 -0.89 -6.37 -10.90
C PRO A 274 -0.54 -4.90 -11.22
N HIS A 275 -0.79 -4.01 -10.28
CA HIS A 275 -0.55 -2.57 -10.42
C HIS A 275 -1.31 -1.87 -11.56
N SER A 276 -2.35 -2.49 -12.11
CA SER A 276 -3.19 -1.82 -13.12
C SER A 276 -4.10 -0.75 -12.51
N GLY A 277 -4.43 -0.88 -11.23
CA GLY A 277 -5.40 -0.04 -10.55
C GLY A 277 -6.82 -0.22 -11.07
N SER A 278 -7.08 -1.26 -11.88
CA SER A 278 -8.42 -1.57 -12.39
C SER A 278 -9.38 -1.92 -11.26
N PRO A 279 -10.70 -1.82 -11.47
CA PRO A 279 -11.68 -2.25 -10.48
C PRO A 279 -11.48 -3.70 -10.00
N ALA A 280 -11.16 -4.62 -10.91
CA ALA A 280 -10.88 -6.02 -10.54
C ALA A 280 -9.56 -6.17 -9.76
N ASP A 281 -8.50 -5.46 -10.12
CA ASP A 281 -7.23 -5.44 -9.39
C ASP A 281 -7.42 -4.88 -7.97
N VAL A 282 -8.10 -3.74 -7.84
CA VAL A 282 -8.39 -3.15 -6.53
C VAL A 282 -9.28 -4.07 -5.68
N LEU A 283 -10.26 -4.74 -6.28
CA LEU A 283 -11.11 -5.70 -5.59
C LEU A 283 -10.31 -6.90 -5.06
N VAL A 284 -9.43 -7.48 -5.88
CA VAL A 284 -8.55 -8.60 -5.51
C VAL A 284 -7.59 -8.17 -4.40
N SER A 285 -6.87 -7.07 -4.61
CA SER A 285 -5.82 -6.62 -3.71
C SER A 285 -6.38 -6.12 -2.37
N SER A 286 -7.48 -5.34 -2.40
CA SER A 286 -8.21 -4.95 -1.18
C SER A 286 -8.80 -6.16 -0.47
N GLY A 287 -9.31 -7.14 -1.22
CA GLY A 287 -9.87 -8.36 -0.67
C GLY A 287 -8.84 -9.11 0.18
N VAL A 288 -7.64 -9.34 -0.35
CA VAL A 288 -6.54 -9.95 0.41
C VAL A 288 -6.17 -9.10 1.63
N ALA A 289 -6.03 -7.79 1.44
CA ALA A 289 -5.62 -6.89 2.52
C ALA A 289 -6.63 -6.88 3.68
N VAL A 290 -7.92 -6.82 3.36
CA VAL A 290 -9.02 -6.85 4.33
C VAL A 290 -9.11 -8.22 5.00
N ALA A 291 -8.94 -9.32 4.25
CA ALA A 291 -8.94 -10.67 4.79
C ALA A 291 -7.80 -10.89 5.79
N VAL A 292 -6.57 -10.55 5.42
CA VAL A 292 -5.39 -10.68 6.28
C VAL A 292 -5.54 -9.83 7.54
N THR A 293 -5.94 -8.56 7.39
CA THR A 293 -6.13 -7.66 8.54
C THR A 293 -7.24 -8.16 9.45
N GLY A 294 -8.37 -8.58 8.90
CA GLY A 294 -9.49 -9.13 9.66
C GLY A 294 -9.11 -10.39 10.44
N LEU A 295 -8.40 -11.34 9.82
CA LEU A 295 -7.90 -12.55 10.48
C LEU A 295 -6.94 -12.22 11.62
N LEU A 296 -5.97 -11.33 11.41
CA LEU A 296 -5.02 -10.95 12.45
C LEU A 296 -5.70 -10.20 13.60
N VAL A 297 -6.65 -9.30 13.31
CA VAL A 297 -7.43 -8.62 14.35
C VAL A 297 -8.30 -9.61 15.13
N ALA A 298 -8.92 -10.59 14.45
CA ALA A 298 -9.73 -11.62 15.11
C ALA A 298 -8.87 -12.50 16.02
N ALA A 299 -7.73 -12.99 15.50
CA ALA A 299 -6.83 -13.88 16.23
C ALA A 299 -6.31 -13.25 17.53
N PHE A 300 -6.03 -11.95 17.51
CA PHE A 300 -5.49 -11.21 18.65
C PHE A 300 -6.49 -10.29 19.35
N SER A 301 -7.78 -10.43 19.08
CA SER A 301 -8.86 -9.59 19.63
C SER A 301 -8.96 -9.63 21.16
N ARG A 302 -8.51 -10.70 21.80
CA ARG A 302 -8.52 -10.92 23.24
C ARG A 302 -7.14 -10.73 23.89
N ALA A 303 -6.12 -10.41 23.08
CA ALA A 303 -4.77 -10.25 23.63
C ALA A 303 -4.69 -8.95 24.44
N THR A 304 -4.45 -9.08 25.73
CA THR A 304 -4.24 -7.97 26.67
C THR A 304 -2.77 -7.51 26.71
N SER A 305 -1.86 -8.36 26.26
CA SER A 305 -0.43 -8.09 26.14
C SER A 305 0.12 -8.70 24.84
N VAL A 306 1.24 -8.18 24.38
CA VAL A 306 1.94 -8.75 23.21
C VAL A 306 2.71 -10.00 23.66
N PRO A 307 2.42 -11.20 23.08
CA PRO A 307 3.21 -12.39 23.37
C PRO A 307 4.69 -12.16 23.07
N ARG A 308 5.59 -12.61 23.95
CA ARG A 308 7.04 -12.37 23.82
C ARG A 308 7.61 -12.78 22.47
N VAL A 309 7.14 -13.90 21.90
CA VAL A 309 7.55 -14.41 20.59
C VAL A 309 7.12 -13.48 19.45
N LEU A 310 5.97 -12.80 19.57
CA LEU A 310 5.44 -11.90 18.56
C LEU A 310 5.91 -10.45 18.75
N ALA A 311 6.50 -10.12 19.89
CA ALA A 311 6.88 -8.76 20.23
C ALA A 311 7.82 -8.11 19.18
N PRO A 312 8.90 -8.75 18.69
CA PRO A 312 9.77 -8.17 17.68
C PRO A 312 9.00 -7.79 16.39
N PHE A 313 8.11 -8.66 15.95
CA PHE A 313 7.30 -8.46 14.72
C PHE A 313 6.27 -7.33 14.90
N ALA A 314 5.57 -7.32 16.04
CA ALA A 314 4.59 -6.30 16.36
C ALA A 314 5.24 -4.91 16.54
N TRP A 315 6.40 -4.84 17.19
CA TRP A 315 7.13 -3.57 17.37
C TRP A 315 7.69 -3.04 16.06
N THR A 316 8.20 -3.91 15.19
CA THR A 316 8.62 -3.56 13.83
C THR A 316 7.44 -3.01 13.03
N GLY A 317 6.29 -3.68 13.05
CA GLY A 317 5.07 -3.22 12.40
C GLY A 317 4.45 -1.96 13.01
N ALA A 318 4.78 -1.63 14.27
CA ALA A 318 4.34 -0.41 14.94
C ALA A 318 5.12 0.86 14.51
N ALA A 319 6.25 0.69 13.80
CA ALA A 319 7.08 1.77 13.27
C ALA A 319 7.23 1.68 11.73
N PRO A 320 6.11 1.59 10.95
CA PRO A 320 6.15 1.21 9.54
C PRO A 320 6.88 2.22 8.66
N LEU A 321 6.77 3.52 8.93
CA LEU A 321 7.44 4.57 8.16
C LEU A 321 8.96 4.52 8.38
N THR A 322 9.40 4.38 9.64
CA THR A 322 10.82 4.25 9.98
C THR A 322 11.41 2.99 9.37
N ILE A 323 10.73 1.85 9.48
CA ILE A 323 11.23 0.56 8.98
C ILE A 323 11.24 0.52 7.46
N TYR A 324 10.20 1.03 6.79
CA TYR A 324 10.19 1.13 5.33
C TYR A 324 11.32 2.03 4.81
N SER A 325 11.51 3.20 5.43
CA SER A 325 12.60 4.11 5.05
C SER A 325 13.98 3.49 5.26
N LEU A 326 14.15 2.73 6.34
CA LEU A 326 15.38 1.98 6.60
C LEU A 326 15.62 0.92 5.50
N HIS A 327 14.58 0.15 5.12
CA HIS A 327 14.69 -0.83 4.04
C HIS A 327 15.14 -0.19 2.72
N VAL A 328 14.50 0.92 2.32
CA VAL A 328 14.87 1.64 1.08
C VAL A 328 16.31 2.11 1.14
N ALA A 329 16.74 2.72 2.27
CA ALA A 329 18.11 3.21 2.45
C ALA A 329 19.14 2.07 2.44
N LEU A 330 18.86 0.94 3.08
CA LEU A 330 19.73 -0.23 3.05
C LEU A 330 19.84 -0.81 1.64
N THR A 331 18.74 -0.91 0.90
CA THR A 331 18.76 -1.40 -0.48
C THR A 331 19.55 -0.45 -1.39
N ALA A 332 19.42 0.87 -1.24
CA ALA A 332 20.21 1.83 -1.99
C ALA A 332 21.72 1.69 -1.71
N ALA A 333 22.10 1.53 -0.44
CA ALA A 333 23.49 1.37 -0.03
C ALA A 333 24.13 0.08 -0.56
N THR A 334 23.38 -1.03 -0.56
CA THR A 334 23.88 -2.32 -1.06
C THR A 334 23.90 -2.39 -2.58
N TRP A 335 22.93 -1.74 -3.24
CA TRP A 335 22.83 -1.69 -4.69
C TRP A 335 24.02 -0.96 -5.31
N SER A 336 24.34 0.23 -4.84
CA SER A 336 25.48 1.00 -5.33
C SER A 336 26.81 0.29 -5.10
N ALA A 337 26.94 -0.52 -4.05
CA ALA A 337 28.13 -1.32 -3.78
C ALA A 337 28.26 -2.53 -4.73
N THR A 338 27.15 -3.08 -5.24
CA THR A 338 27.14 -4.25 -6.12
C THR A 338 27.29 -3.90 -7.59
N ASP A 339 26.69 -2.79 -8.07
CA ASP A 339 26.88 -2.31 -9.45
C ASP A 339 28.33 -1.89 -9.73
N ALA A 340 29.05 -1.40 -8.74
CA ALA A 340 30.46 -1.09 -8.84
C ALA A 340 31.36 -2.34 -9.04
N GLY A 341 30.86 -3.55 -8.79
CA GLY A 341 31.61 -4.80 -8.86
C GLY A 341 31.05 -5.91 -9.75
N ALA A 342 29.81 -5.80 -10.24
CA ALA A 342 29.11 -6.93 -10.83
C ALA A 342 28.89 -6.87 -12.33
N SER A 343 29.96 -6.89 -13.10
CA SER A 343 29.95 -7.44 -14.47
C SER A 343 29.96 -8.99 -14.51
N GLY A 344 29.78 -9.66 -13.40
CA GLY A 344 29.83 -11.11 -13.28
C GLY A 344 28.85 -11.65 -12.22
N GLY A 345 27.62 -11.98 -12.63
CA GLY A 345 26.82 -13.07 -12.07
C GLY A 345 26.73 -13.18 -10.55
N ALA A 346 26.43 -12.10 -9.84
CA ALA A 346 25.98 -12.23 -8.45
C ALA A 346 24.69 -13.04 -8.44
N GLY A 347 24.80 -14.33 -8.12
CA GLY A 347 23.73 -15.30 -8.21
C GLY A 347 22.57 -15.01 -7.24
N THR A 348 21.47 -15.74 -7.40
CA THR A 348 20.25 -15.68 -6.57
C THR A 348 20.52 -15.70 -5.06
N TRP A 349 21.63 -16.32 -4.61
CA TRP A 349 22.05 -16.38 -3.21
C TRP A 349 22.37 -15.01 -2.60
N TRP A 350 22.88 -14.05 -3.38
CA TRP A 350 23.17 -12.68 -2.89
C TRP A 350 21.88 -11.97 -2.48
N TYR A 351 20.87 -11.98 -3.34
CA TYR A 351 19.60 -11.33 -3.04
C TYR A 351 18.87 -12.00 -1.87
N GLN A 352 19.01 -13.31 -1.72
CA GLN A 352 18.49 -14.03 -0.55
C GLN A 352 19.23 -13.61 0.73
N SER A 353 20.56 -13.49 0.69
CA SER A 353 21.34 -13.05 1.84
C SER A 353 21.04 -11.60 2.20
N GLU A 354 20.81 -10.72 1.23
CA GLU A 354 20.39 -9.35 1.45
C GLU A 354 19.02 -9.27 2.12
N PHE A 355 18.05 -10.04 1.64
CA PHE A 355 16.72 -10.12 2.26
C PHE A 355 16.80 -10.54 3.73
N TRP A 356 17.51 -11.60 4.04
CA TRP A 356 17.64 -12.09 5.42
C TRP A 356 18.46 -11.15 6.29
N GLY A 357 19.51 -10.54 5.75
CA GLY A 357 20.30 -9.52 6.42
C GLY A 357 19.45 -8.30 6.81
N GLN A 358 18.69 -7.76 5.87
CA GLN A 358 17.77 -6.66 6.13
C GLN A 358 16.65 -7.07 7.10
N MET A 359 16.14 -8.31 7.01
CA MET A 359 15.14 -8.84 7.95
C MET A 359 15.66 -8.80 9.39
N ILE A 360 16.88 -9.24 9.62
CA ILE A 360 17.50 -9.20 10.95
C ILE A 360 17.62 -7.74 11.41
N ILE A 361 18.12 -6.85 10.56
CA ILE A 361 18.31 -5.43 10.89
C ILE A 361 16.98 -4.79 11.31
N ILE A 362 15.91 -4.95 10.51
CA ILE A 362 14.61 -4.34 10.83
C ILE A 362 14.00 -4.91 12.11
N LEU A 363 14.19 -6.20 12.39
CA LEU A 363 13.72 -6.81 13.65
C LEU A 363 14.52 -6.29 14.84
N VAL A 364 15.83 -6.12 14.73
CA VAL A 364 16.68 -5.53 15.79
C VAL A 364 16.26 -4.08 16.06
N VAL A 365 16.12 -3.26 15.01
CA VAL A 365 15.71 -1.85 15.13
C VAL A 365 14.30 -1.75 15.70
N GLY A 366 13.35 -2.52 15.17
CA GLY A 366 11.96 -2.55 15.66
C GLY A 366 11.87 -2.98 17.12
N THR A 367 12.67 -3.99 17.52
CA THR A 367 12.77 -4.44 18.90
C THR A 367 13.36 -3.36 19.82
N GLY A 368 14.43 -2.67 19.37
CA GLY A 368 15.02 -1.55 20.11
C GLY A 368 14.02 -0.40 20.32
N ILE A 369 13.25 -0.05 19.28
CA ILE A 369 12.15 0.93 19.37
C ILE A 369 11.11 0.46 20.40
N GLY A 370 10.67 -0.80 20.33
CA GLY A 370 9.66 -1.36 21.21
C GLY A 370 10.12 -1.39 22.68
N LEU A 371 11.34 -1.83 22.94
CA LEU A 371 11.94 -1.85 24.29
C LEU A 371 12.12 -0.44 24.88
N SER A 372 12.38 0.56 24.05
CA SER A 372 12.48 1.97 24.50
C SER A 372 11.13 2.55 24.95
N GLY A 373 10.01 1.90 24.64
CA GLY A 373 8.66 2.42 24.88
C GLY A 373 8.31 3.65 24.06
N LYS A 374 9.16 4.04 23.10
CA LYS A 374 8.98 5.23 22.26
C LYS A 374 8.33 4.86 20.91
N ARG A 375 7.89 5.86 20.19
CA ARG A 375 7.49 5.71 18.79
C ARG A 375 8.74 5.66 17.89
N GLY A 376 8.63 5.05 16.72
CA GLY A 376 9.66 5.18 15.71
C GLY A 376 9.98 6.67 15.42
N PRO A 377 11.22 7.02 15.07
CA PRO A 377 11.62 8.40 14.86
C PRO A 377 10.75 9.15 13.85
N LEU A 378 10.46 8.54 12.70
CA LEU A 378 9.64 9.17 11.66
C LEU A 378 8.15 9.21 12.03
N GLU A 379 7.65 8.23 12.77
CA GLU A 379 6.31 8.25 13.37
C GLU A 379 6.15 9.35 14.41
N ALA A 380 7.18 9.56 15.22
CA ALA A 380 7.21 10.64 16.22
C ALA A 380 7.21 12.02 15.53
N LEU A 381 8.07 12.21 14.52
CA LEU A 381 8.13 13.43 13.71
C LEU A 381 6.76 13.72 13.06
N THR A 382 6.20 12.74 12.36
CA THR A 382 4.91 12.86 11.68
C THR A 382 3.78 13.17 12.66
N SER A 383 3.78 12.54 13.84
CA SER A 383 2.76 12.76 14.85
C SER A 383 2.89 14.14 15.51
N SER A 384 4.11 14.58 15.82
CA SER A 384 4.34 15.88 16.46
C SER A 384 3.99 17.04 15.50
N ALA A 385 4.42 16.98 14.24
CA ALA A 385 4.07 17.95 13.22
C ALA A 385 2.56 18.06 13.02
N ALA A 386 1.87 16.92 12.90
CA ALA A 386 0.42 16.89 12.74
C ALA A 386 -0.33 17.46 13.95
N GLN A 387 0.13 17.14 15.17
CA GLN A 387 -0.48 17.67 16.40
C GLN A 387 -0.24 19.20 16.52
N GLN A 388 0.96 19.66 16.23
CA GLN A 388 1.29 21.08 16.28
C GLN A 388 0.46 21.90 15.28
N ALA A 389 0.30 21.39 14.06
CA ALA A 389 -0.55 22.03 13.05
C ALA A 389 -2.02 22.07 13.47
N ALA A 390 -2.54 20.99 14.06
CA ALA A 390 -3.93 20.88 14.49
C ALA A 390 -4.26 21.74 15.73
N ARG A 391 -3.30 22.08 16.59
CA ARG A 391 -3.51 22.87 17.84
C ARG A 391 -4.23 24.19 17.61
N ARG A 392 -3.99 24.83 16.47
CA ARG A 392 -4.63 26.12 16.12
C ARG A 392 -6.13 25.98 15.81
N PHE A 393 -6.61 24.74 15.63
CA PHE A 393 -7.99 24.42 15.27
C PHE A 393 -8.68 23.56 16.33
N THR A 394 -8.02 23.31 17.44
CA THR A 394 -8.66 22.76 18.64
C THR A 394 -9.16 23.95 19.43
N ALA A 395 -10.46 23.96 19.79
CA ALA A 395 -10.96 24.90 20.76
C ALA A 395 -10.16 24.74 22.07
N ASP A 396 -9.72 25.85 22.67
CA ASP A 396 -9.18 25.78 24.02
C ASP A 396 -10.26 25.19 24.95
N PRO A 397 -9.87 24.24 25.83
CA PRO A 397 -10.80 23.62 26.74
C PRO A 397 -11.45 24.59 27.71
#